data_186ad5589b82bff68dd2103cfb110757
#
_entry.id   186ad5589b82bff68dd2103cfb110757
#
_cell.length_a   1.000
_cell.length_b   1.000
_cell.length_c   1.000
_cell.angle_alpha   90.00
_cell.angle_beta   90.00
_cell.angle_gamma   90.00
#
_symmetry.space_group_name_H-M   'P 1'
#
loop_
_entity.id
_entity.type
_entity.pdbx_description
1 polymer ?
#
loop_
_entity_poly.entity_id
_entity_poly.type
_entity_poly.pdbx_seq_one_letter_code
_entity_poly.pdbx_strand_id
1 'polypeptide(L)'
;MTLFRIISLIAFLICFISLAFHFIRLIRLGSPKDYSLKRGNLKSAIAYSFVGAMNPLKKESAYLHLPTYTAGILYHIGTFTSIVIFFLFIFNISLAYTFQWVLICILFVSSVSGLGIFLKRLTQKKLRSLSNPDDYISNILVTAFQLFTLIALISEAFAPFYFICAGLLLLYLPLGKLKHSLYFFAARYHLGFFYGWRGIWPEKSRGYTE
;
A
#
# COMPACT_ATOMS: atom_id res chain seq x y z
N MET A 1 -16.23 -22.86 -9.83
CA MET A 1 -15.07 -22.24 -9.15
C MET A 1 -14.17 -23.32 -8.61
N THR A 2 -12.86 -23.20 -8.72
CA THR A 2 -11.93 -24.13 -8.09
C THR A 2 -11.92 -23.92 -6.57
N LEU A 3 -11.64 -24.99 -5.80
CA LEU A 3 -11.57 -24.94 -4.34
C LEU A 3 -10.65 -23.79 -3.84
N PHE A 4 -9.51 -23.60 -4.49
CA PHE A 4 -8.54 -22.55 -4.12
C PHE A 4 -9.09 -21.12 -4.30
N ARG A 5 -9.93 -20.87 -5.31
CA ARG A 5 -10.64 -19.59 -5.48
C ARG A 5 -11.60 -19.33 -4.34
N ILE A 6 -12.35 -20.37 -3.91
CA ILE A 6 -13.30 -20.25 -2.80
C ILE A 6 -12.56 -19.92 -1.49
N ILE A 7 -11.47 -20.65 -1.20
CA ILE A 7 -10.64 -20.40 -0.02
C ILE A 7 -10.11 -18.97 0.00
N SER A 8 -9.57 -18.49 -1.13
CA SER A 8 -9.07 -17.11 -1.23
C SER A 8 -10.16 -16.06 -1.09
N LEU A 9 -11.38 -16.34 -1.59
CA LEU A 9 -12.51 -15.45 -1.43
C LEU A 9 -12.95 -15.37 0.03
N ILE A 10 -12.98 -16.50 0.75
CA ILE A 10 -13.25 -16.52 2.19
C ILE A 10 -12.20 -15.73 2.94
N ALA A 11 -10.91 -15.92 2.62
CA ALA A 11 -9.80 -15.16 3.21
C ALA A 11 -9.96 -13.65 2.95
N PHE A 12 -10.40 -13.26 1.74
CA PHE A 12 -10.71 -11.87 1.40
C PHE A 12 -11.85 -11.31 2.26
N LEU A 13 -12.93 -12.05 2.44
CA LEU A 13 -14.05 -11.61 3.28
C LEU A 13 -13.63 -11.42 4.73
N ILE A 14 -12.85 -12.36 5.29
CA ILE A 14 -12.30 -12.26 6.65
C ILE A 14 -11.41 -11.01 6.76
N CYS A 15 -10.52 -10.80 5.80
CA CYS A 15 -9.66 -9.61 5.73
C CYS A 15 -10.49 -8.33 5.72
N PHE A 16 -11.47 -8.25 4.83
CA PHE A 16 -12.32 -7.08 4.65
C PHE A 16 -13.10 -6.74 5.92
N ILE A 17 -13.74 -7.74 6.54
CA ILE A 17 -14.50 -7.57 7.79
C ILE A 17 -13.56 -7.09 8.92
N SER A 18 -12.38 -7.71 9.04
CA SER A 18 -11.39 -7.34 10.04
C SER A 18 -10.90 -5.91 9.85
N LEU A 19 -10.56 -5.51 8.62
CA LEU A 19 -10.15 -4.14 8.31
C LEU A 19 -11.27 -3.13 8.53
N ALA A 20 -12.52 -3.47 8.16
CA ALA A 20 -13.68 -2.62 8.42
C ALA A 20 -13.88 -2.41 9.93
N PHE A 21 -13.73 -3.45 10.73
CA PHE A 21 -13.78 -3.36 12.19
C PHE A 21 -12.69 -2.43 12.74
N HIS A 22 -11.44 -2.58 12.28
CA HIS A 22 -10.33 -1.71 12.65
C HIS A 22 -10.60 -0.25 12.26
N PHE A 23 -11.15 -0.01 11.07
CA PHE A 23 -11.48 1.33 10.59
C PHE A 23 -12.57 2.00 11.41
N ILE A 24 -13.67 1.28 11.69
CA ILE A 24 -14.76 1.78 12.53
C ILE A 24 -14.25 2.11 13.93
N ARG A 25 -13.43 1.23 14.51
CA ARG A 25 -12.78 1.46 15.80
C ARG A 25 -11.92 2.73 15.80
N LEU A 26 -11.14 2.93 14.74
CA LEU A 26 -10.27 4.10 14.60
C LEU A 26 -11.07 5.40 14.51
N ILE A 27 -12.17 5.43 13.75
CA ILE A 27 -13.06 6.58 13.65
C ILE A 27 -13.69 6.89 15.03
N ARG A 28 -14.16 5.86 15.75
CA ARG A 28 -14.78 6.04 17.07
C ARG A 28 -13.81 6.57 18.13
N LEU A 29 -12.53 6.19 18.05
CA LEU A 29 -11.49 6.62 18.98
C LEU A 29 -10.92 8.01 18.65
N GLY A 30 -11.11 8.51 17.44
CA GLY A 30 -10.29 9.56 16.87
C GLY A 30 -10.96 10.92 16.69
N SER A 31 -11.97 11.31 17.47
CA SER A 31 -12.57 12.65 17.38
C SER A 31 -12.29 13.51 18.63
N PRO A 32 -11.01 13.86 18.93
CA PRO A 32 -10.74 14.81 19.96
C PRO A 32 -11.33 16.17 19.55
N LYS A 33 -12.04 16.83 20.46
CA LYS A 33 -12.52 18.20 20.23
C LYS A 33 -11.32 19.14 20.17
N ASP A 34 -11.21 19.88 19.09
CA ASP A 34 -10.22 20.94 18.95
C ASP A 34 -10.84 22.25 19.44
N TYR A 35 -10.33 22.77 20.54
CA TYR A 35 -10.81 24.01 21.16
C TYR A 35 -10.19 25.28 20.58
N SER A 36 -9.23 25.15 19.67
CA SER A 36 -8.63 26.31 19.00
C SER A 36 -9.60 26.93 18.00
N LEU A 37 -9.47 28.24 17.76
CA LEU A 37 -10.26 28.94 16.75
C LEU A 37 -9.90 28.43 15.34
N LYS A 38 -10.91 28.10 14.55
CA LYS A 38 -10.74 27.69 13.17
C LYS A 38 -10.24 28.84 12.32
N ARG A 39 -9.03 28.70 11.72
CA ARG A 39 -8.35 29.73 10.92
C ARG A 39 -8.19 29.39 9.44
N GLY A 40 -8.52 28.15 9.02
CA GLY A 40 -8.29 27.71 7.65
C GLY A 40 -9.43 26.92 7.02
N ASN A 41 -9.20 26.49 5.76
CA ASN A 41 -10.14 25.67 5.00
C ASN A 41 -9.81 24.19 5.13
N LEU A 42 -10.68 23.46 5.83
CA LEU A 42 -10.49 22.02 6.10
C LEU A 42 -10.48 21.18 4.81
N LYS A 43 -11.40 21.43 3.88
CA LYS A 43 -11.50 20.63 2.65
C LYS A 43 -10.23 20.74 1.82
N SER A 44 -9.72 21.96 1.64
CA SER A 44 -8.49 22.21 0.91
C SER A 44 -7.27 21.57 1.61
N ALA A 45 -7.19 21.66 2.92
CA ALA A 45 -6.08 21.09 3.68
C ALA A 45 -6.10 19.56 3.70
N ILE A 46 -7.27 18.92 3.80
CA ILE A 46 -7.41 17.46 3.69
C ILE A 46 -6.99 17.02 2.29
N ALA A 47 -7.48 17.65 1.22
CA ALA A 47 -7.05 17.34 -0.14
C ALA A 47 -5.52 17.51 -0.30
N TYR A 48 -4.97 18.60 0.22
CA TYR A 48 -3.53 18.86 0.21
C TYR A 48 -2.73 17.77 0.93
N SER A 49 -3.25 17.22 2.04
CA SER A 49 -2.56 16.15 2.78
C SER A 49 -2.34 14.89 1.94
N PHE A 50 -3.28 14.58 1.04
CA PHE A 50 -3.18 13.40 0.16
C PHE A 50 -2.33 13.65 -1.09
N VAL A 51 -2.27 14.87 -1.60
CA VAL A 51 -1.61 15.19 -2.87
C VAL A 51 -0.37 16.06 -2.63
N GLY A 52 -0.54 17.30 -2.18
CA GLY A 52 0.54 18.28 -2.08
C GLY A 52 1.60 17.90 -1.05
N ALA A 53 1.19 17.44 0.13
CA ALA A 53 2.11 17.01 1.18
C ALA A 53 2.77 15.65 0.88
N MET A 54 2.30 14.92 -0.14
CA MET A 54 2.90 13.67 -0.61
C MET A 54 3.90 13.87 -1.75
N ASN A 55 4.05 15.11 -2.24
CA ASN A 55 5.00 15.41 -3.31
C ASN A 55 6.44 15.01 -2.89
N PRO A 56 7.12 14.13 -3.65
CA PRO A 56 8.48 13.68 -3.35
C PRO A 56 9.49 14.83 -3.19
N LEU A 57 9.32 15.91 -3.96
CA LEU A 57 10.21 17.09 -3.92
C LEU A 57 10.13 17.83 -2.59
N LYS A 58 9.04 17.68 -1.84
CA LYS A 58 8.85 18.29 -0.51
C LYS A 58 9.28 17.36 0.64
N LYS A 59 9.70 16.14 0.32
CA LYS A 59 10.12 15.15 1.32
C LYS A 59 11.63 14.97 1.26
N GLU A 60 12.33 15.46 2.28
CA GLU A 60 13.77 15.28 2.42
C GLU A 60 14.20 13.82 2.30
N SER A 61 13.46 12.89 2.95
CA SER A 61 13.73 11.47 2.85
C SER A 61 13.59 10.88 1.44
N ALA A 62 12.84 11.52 0.55
CA ALA A 62 12.65 11.05 -0.81
C ALA A 62 13.81 11.45 -1.70
N TYR A 63 14.20 12.75 -1.73
CA TYR A 63 15.26 13.18 -2.64
C TYR A 63 16.68 12.78 -2.17
N LEU A 64 16.91 12.59 -0.87
CA LEU A 64 18.18 12.07 -0.35
C LEU A 64 18.37 10.58 -0.62
N HIS A 65 17.29 9.82 -0.83
CA HIS A 65 17.34 8.36 -1.02
C HIS A 65 16.53 7.90 -2.23
N LEU A 66 16.65 8.63 -3.36
CA LEU A 66 15.90 8.39 -4.60
C LEU A 66 15.82 6.91 -5.03
N PRO A 67 16.93 6.12 -5.07
CA PRO A 67 16.84 4.73 -5.51
C PRO A 67 15.91 3.87 -4.63
N THR A 68 15.99 4.04 -3.31
CA THR A 68 15.15 3.29 -2.37
C THR A 68 13.69 3.75 -2.43
N TYR A 69 13.48 5.05 -2.60
CA TYR A 69 12.15 5.64 -2.73
C TYR A 69 11.46 5.18 -4.02
N THR A 70 12.19 5.20 -5.14
CA THR A 70 11.70 4.72 -6.44
C THR A 70 11.37 3.23 -6.39
N ALA A 71 12.25 2.41 -5.81
CA ALA A 71 11.98 0.98 -5.61
C ALA A 71 10.71 0.76 -4.78
N GLY A 72 10.48 1.57 -3.74
CA GLY A 72 9.25 1.53 -2.94
C GLY A 72 8.00 1.86 -3.74
N ILE A 73 8.05 2.88 -4.61
CA ILE A 73 6.91 3.23 -5.49
C ILE A 73 6.62 2.10 -6.46
N LEU A 74 7.64 1.57 -7.15
CA LEU A 74 7.49 0.46 -8.08
C LEU A 74 6.89 -0.78 -7.39
N TYR A 75 7.34 -1.06 -6.17
CA TYR A 75 6.82 -2.15 -5.35
C TYR A 75 5.33 -1.98 -5.04
N HIS A 76 4.87 -0.76 -4.71
CA HIS A 76 3.46 -0.48 -4.49
C HIS A 76 2.62 -0.57 -5.77
N ILE A 77 3.14 -0.09 -6.90
CA ILE A 77 2.46 -0.22 -8.21
C ILE A 77 2.18 -1.69 -8.50
N GLY A 78 3.17 -2.57 -8.37
CA GLY A 78 2.97 -4.00 -8.57
C GLY A 78 2.02 -4.64 -7.55
N THR A 79 2.03 -4.18 -6.31
CA THR A 79 1.10 -4.66 -5.29
C THR A 79 -0.34 -4.33 -5.66
N PHE A 80 -0.62 -3.09 -6.07
CA PHE A 80 -1.97 -2.70 -6.51
C PHE A 80 -2.37 -3.41 -7.80
N THR A 81 -1.45 -3.58 -8.74
CA THR A 81 -1.66 -4.38 -9.96
C THR A 81 -2.04 -5.82 -9.61
N SER A 82 -1.33 -6.47 -8.68
CA SER A 82 -1.64 -7.84 -8.24
C SER A 82 -3.02 -7.94 -7.57
N ILE A 83 -3.43 -6.92 -6.80
CA ILE A 83 -4.77 -6.87 -6.19
C ILE A 83 -5.85 -6.75 -7.27
N VAL A 84 -5.65 -5.92 -8.29
CA VAL A 84 -6.62 -5.82 -9.41
C VAL A 84 -6.73 -7.16 -10.14
N ILE A 85 -5.60 -7.81 -10.45
CA ILE A 85 -5.57 -9.12 -11.10
C ILE A 85 -6.25 -10.18 -10.22
N PHE A 86 -6.13 -10.10 -8.90
CA PHE A 86 -6.83 -11.00 -8.00
C PHE A 86 -8.36 -10.97 -8.23
N PHE A 87 -8.95 -9.79 -8.34
CA PHE A 87 -10.37 -9.67 -8.65
C PHE A 87 -10.71 -10.15 -10.05
N LEU A 88 -9.86 -9.86 -11.06
CA LEU A 88 -10.07 -10.36 -12.42
C LEU A 88 -10.10 -11.90 -12.43
N PHE A 89 -9.19 -12.54 -11.72
CA PHE A 89 -9.15 -14.00 -11.61
C PHE A 89 -10.32 -14.58 -10.81
N ILE A 90 -10.75 -13.92 -9.74
CA ILE A 90 -11.94 -14.33 -8.97
C ILE A 90 -13.18 -14.29 -9.86
N PHE A 91 -13.36 -13.21 -10.62
CA PHE A 91 -14.53 -13.04 -11.51
C PHE A 91 -14.38 -13.72 -12.87
N ASN A 92 -13.26 -14.41 -13.11
CA ASN A 92 -12.96 -15.09 -14.37
C ASN A 92 -12.99 -14.16 -15.59
N ILE A 93 -12.51 -12.93 -15.42
CA ILE A 93 -12.42 -11.93 -16.48
C ILE A 93 -11.11 -12.16 -17.25
N SER A 94 -11.22 -12.43 -18.55
CA SER A 94 -10.07 -12.62 -19.42
C SER A 94 -9.41 -11.29 -19.78
N LEU A 95 -8.08 -11.30 -19.84
CA LEU A 95 -7.27 -10.15 -20.25
C LEU A 95 -6.91 -10.28 -21.73
N ALA A 96 -6.91 -9.16 -22.44
CA ALA A 96 -6.35 -9.12 -23.80
C ALA A 96 -4.84 -9.45 -23.76
N TYR A 97 -4.36 -10.25 -24.70
CA TYR A 97 -2.99 -10.76 -24.74
C TYR A 97 -1.92 -9.66 -24.60
N THR A 98 -2.06 -8.57 -25.37
CA THR A 98 -1.12 -7.44 -25.30
C THR A 98 -1.08 -6.80 -23.91
N PHE A 99 -2.24 -6.63 -23.27
CA PHE A 99 -2.34 -6.04 -21.94
C PHE A 99 -1.74 -6.94 -20.87
N GLN A 100 -1.90 -8.26 -21.02
CA GLN A 100 -1.28 -9.26 -20.14
C GLN A 100 0.24 -9.11 -20.07
N TRP A 101 0.91 -8.91 -21.22
CA TRP A 101 2.36 -8.71 -21.26
C TRP A 101 2.82 -7.42 -20.57
N VAL A 102 2.05 -6.34 -20.72
CA VAL A 102 2.32 -5.09 -19.97
C VAL A 102 2.27 -5.33 -18.46
N LEU A 103 1.25 -6.06 -17.99
CA LEU A 103 1.13 -6.39 -16.57
C LEU A 103 2.27 -7.29 -16.08
N ILE A 104 2.70 -8.26 -16.87
CA ILE A 104 3.87 -9.11 -16.59
C ILE A 104 5.13 -8.27 -16.41
N CYS A 105 5.39 -7.31 -17.30
CA CYS A 105 6.54 -6.40 -17.18
C CYS A 105 6.48 -5.57 -15.90
N ILE A 106 5.33 -5.00 -15.57
CA ILE A 106 5.12 -4.23 -14.34
C ILE A 106 5.40 -5.10 -13.11
N LEU A 107 4.84 -6.30 -13.07
CA LEU A 107 5.00 -7.22 -11.94
C LEU A 107 6.44 -7.72 -11.81
N PHE A 108 7.14 -7.94 -12.92
CA PHE A 108 8.55 -8.32 -12.90
C PHE A 108 9.41 -7.25 -12.25
N VAL A 109 9.32 -6.00 -12.72
CA VAL A 109 10.07 -4.87 -12.17
C VAL A 109 9.73 -4.65 -10.70
N SER A 110 8.47 -4.76 -10.34
CA SER A 110 8.00 -4.62 -8.97
C SER A 110 8.52 -5.72 -8.04
N SER A 111 8.48 -6.97 -8.48
CA SER A 111 8.99 -8.12 -7.71
C SER A 111 10.51 -8.02 -7.48
N VAL A 112 11.26 -7.61 -8.51
CA VAL A 112 12.70 -7.33 -8.38
C VAL A 112 12.95 -6.21 -7.36
N SER A 113 12.13 -5.16 -7.40
CA SER A 113 12.21 -4.06 -6.42
C SER A 113 11.94 -4.56 -4.99
N GLY A 114 10.91 -5.41 -4.81
CA GLY A 114 10.59 -6.04 -3.52
C GLY A 114 11.71 -6.91 -2.98
N LEU A 115 12.30 -7.75 -3.82
CA LEU A 115 13.48 -8.56 -3.48
C LEU A 115 14.68 -7.69 -3.14
N GLY A 116 14.93 -6.62 -3.91
CA GLY A 116 16.00 -5.66 -3.64
C GLY A 116 15.85 -4.97 -2.29
N ILE A 117 14.62 -4.54 -1.92
CA ILE A 117 14.32 -3.96 -0.61
C ILE A 117 14.55 -5.00 0.50
N PHE A 118 14.14 -6.24 0.28
CA PHE A 118 14.35 -7.34 1.22
C PHE A 118 15.82 -7.63 1.46
N LEU A 119 16.62 -7.80 0.40
CA LEU A 119 18.05 -8.04 0.47
C LEU A 119 18.78 -6.88 1.15
N LYS A 120 18.43 -5.63 0.80
CA LYS A 120 18.97 -4.43 1.44
C LYS A 120 18.74 -4.45 2.95
N ARG A 121 17.55 -4.89 3.40
CA ARG A 121 17.21 -4.99 4.81
C ARG A 121 18.01 -6.09 5.53
N LEU A 122 18.30 -7.20 4.86
CA LEU A 122 19.11 -8.28 5.42
C LEU A 122 20.60 -7.90 5.53
N THR A 123 21.13 -7.20 4.53
CA THR A 123 22.57 -6.92 4.40
C THR A 123 23.03 -5.70 5.20
N GLN A 124 22.19 -4.65 5.27
CA GLN A 124 22.57 -3.43 5.97
C GLN A 124 22.31 -3.52 7.47
N LYS A 125 23.37 -3.51 8.28
CA LYS A 125 23.30 -3.60 9.76
C LYS A 125 22.31 -2.59 10.37
N LYS A 126 22.35 -1.34 9.90
CA LYS A 126 21.45 -0.26 10.36
C LYS A 126 19.98 -0.58 10.12
N LEU A 127 19.61 -1.09 8.95
CA LEU A 127 18.23 -1.44 8.64
C LEU A 127 17.81 -2.71 9.39
N ARG A 128 18.69 -3.67 9.51
CA ARG A 128 18.43 -4.91 10.24
C ARG A 128 18.15 -4.66 11.72
N SER A 129 18.89 -3.76 12.38
CA SER A 129 18.68 -3.42 13.80
C SER A 129 17.35 -2.67 14.04
N LEU A 130 16.80 -2.01 13.02
CA LEU A 130 15.52 -1.31 13.08
C LEU A 130 14.34 -2.17 12.62
N SER A 131 14.61 -3.39 12.14
CA SER A 131 13.59 -4.30 11.59
C SER A 131 13.12 -5.32 12.61
N ASN A 132 11.82 -5.56 12.62
CA ASN A 132 11.21 -6.65 13.38
C ASN A 132 10.81 -7.81 12.46
N PRO A 133 10.44 -8.99 12.99
CA PRO A 133 10.01 -10.13 12.18
C PRO A 133 8.89 -9.82 11.20
N ASP A 134 7.94 -8.98 11.58
CA ASP A 134 6.80 -8.59 10.75
C ASP A 134 7.24 -7.82 9.48
N ASP A 135 8.32 -7.05 9.54
CA ASP A 135 8.88 -6.36 8.36
C ASP A 135 9.34 -7.36 7.28
N TYR A 136 9.90 -8.50 7.71
CA TYR A 136 10.36 -9.55 6.80
C TYR A 136 9.19 -10.36 6.26
N ILE A 137 8.26 -10.79 7.14
CA ILE A 137 7.08 -11.57 6.75
C ILE A 137 6.22 -10.76 5.77
N SER A 138 5.94 -9.50 6.07
CA SER A 138 5.17 -8.60 5.20
C SER A 138 5.82 -8.46 3.82
N ASN A 139 7.13 -8.25 3.75
CA ASN A 139 7.83 -8.12 2.48
C ASN A 139 7.80 -9.43 1.68
N ILE A 140 8.10 -10.57 2.33
CA ILE A 140 8.08 -11.89 1.67
C ILE A 140 6.69 -12.20 1.12
N LEU A 141 5.63 -12.03 1.91
CA LEU A 141 4.28 -12.33 1.48
C LEU A 141 3.83 -11.47 0.29
N VAL A 142 4.09 -10.16 0.33
CA VAL A 142 3.72 -9.27 -0.77
C VAL A 142 4.56 -9.55 -2.02
N THR A 143 5.86 -9.79 -1.88
CA THR A 143 6.74 -10.12 -3.01
C THR A 143 6.36 -11.47 -3.62
N ALA A 144 6.08 -12.49 -2.79
CA ALA A 144 5.60 -13.79 -3.26
C ALA A 144 4.25 -13.66 -3.97
N PHE A 145 3.33 -12.86 -3.46
CA PHE A 145 2.04 -12.60 -4.10
C PHE A 145 2.23 -11.98 -5.50
N GLN A 146 3.13 -10.99 -5.67
CA GLN A 146 3.44 -10.41 -6.97
C GLN A 146 4.06 -11.44 -7.93
N LEU A 147 5.03 -12.24 -7.44
CA LEU A 147 5.68 -13.29 -8.24
C LEU A 147 4.67 -14.36 -8.68
N PHE A 148 3.84 -14.87 -7.78
CA PHE A 148 2.83 -15.86 -8.16
C PHE A 148 1.75 -15.26 -9.06
N THR A 149 1.40 -13.97 -8.94
CA THR A 149 0.54 -13.29 -9.90
C THR A 149 1.17 -13.27 -11.29
N LEU A 150 2.44 -12.92 -11.38
CA LEU A 150 3.20 -12.93 -12.64
C LEU A 150 3.23 -14.33 -13.27
N ILE A 151 3.57 -15.36 -12.48
CA ILE A 151 3.65 -16.74 -12.96
C ILE A 151 2.27 -17.25 -13.39
N ALA A 152 1.21 -16.93 -12.66
CA ALA A 152 -0.16 -17.32 -12.99
C ALA A 152 -0.68 -16.64 -14.27
N LEU A 153 -0.20 -15.42 -14.60
CA LEU A 153 -0.47 -14.79 -15.88
C LEU A 153 0.22 -15.50 -17.06
N ILE A 154 1.40 -16.09 -16.83
CA ILE A 154 2.13 -16.84 -17.86
C ILE A 154 1.53 -18.23 -18.06
N SER A 155 1.14 -18.90 -16.97
CA SER A 155 0.64 -20.28 -17.01
C SER A 155 -0.42 -20.51 -15.93
N GLU A 156 -1.61 -20.88 -16.36
CA GLU A 156 -2.76 -21.21 -15.51
C GLU A 156 -2.48 -22.40 -14.56
N ALA A 157 -1.51 -23.25 -14.88
CA ALA A 157 -1.11 -24.36 -14.02
C ALA A 157 -0.68 -23.90 -12.60
N PHE A 158 -0.20 -22.68 -12.47
CA PHE A 158 0.23 -22.11 -11.20
C PHE A 158 -0.89 -21.37 -10.44
N ALA A 159 -2.10 -21.32 -10.96
CA ALA A 159 -3.24 -20.69 -10.30
C ALA A 159 -3.51 -21.21 -8.87
N PRO A 160 -3.38 -22.50 -8.56
CA PRO A 160 -3.54 -22.97 -7.17
C PRO A 160 -2.56 -22.34 -6.19
N PHE A 161 -1.28 -22.26 -6.54
CA PHE A 161 -0.22 -21.66 -5.70
C PHE A 161 -0.45 -20.16 -5.54
N TYR A 162 -0.87 -19.49 -6.61
CA TYR A 162 -1.26 -18.08 -6.57
C TYR A 162 -2.40 -17.84 -5.56
N PHE A 163 -3.49 -18.63 -5.62
CA PHE A 163 -4.62 -18.44 -4.71
C PHE A 163 -4.27 -18.79 -3.26
N ILE A 164 -3.42 -19.78 -3.02
CA ILE A 164 -2.91 -20.08 -1.66
C ILE A 164 -2.12 -18.88 -1.13
N CYS A 165 -1.18 -18.35 -1.92
CA CYS A 165 -0.38 -17.19 -1.52
C CYS A 165 -1.25 -15.96 -1.27
N ALA A 166 -2.22 -15.69 -2.14
CA ALA A 166 -3.20 -14.62 -1.96
C ALA A 166 -3.99 -14.79 -0.66
N GLY A 167 -4.47 -16.01 -0.37
CA GLY A 167 -5.19 -16.33 0.86
C GLY A 167 -4.34 -16.07 2.11
N LEU A 168 -3.08 -16.51 2.12
CA LEU A 168 -2.15 -16.27 3.22
C LEU A 168 -1.89 -14.78 3.44
N LEU A 169 -1.64 -14.04 2.36
CA LEU A 169 -1.45 -12.59 2.42
C LEU A 169 -2.70 -11.88 2.98
N LEU A 170 -3.89 -12.24 2.51
CA LEU A 170 -5.15 -11.64 2.94
C LEU A 170 -5.43 -11.90 4.42
N LEU A 171 -5.19 -13.12 4.91
CA LEU A 171 -5.35 -13.44 6.33
C LEU A 171 -4.31 -12.72 7.21
N TYR A 172 -3.09 -12.54 6.71
CA TYR A 172 -2.03 -11.85 7.44
C TYR A 172 -2.20 -10.32 7.46
N LEU A 173 -2.79 -9.72 6.42
CA LEU A 173 -2.90 -8.28 6.23
C LEU A 173 -3.49 -7.53 7.44
N PRO A 174 -4.62 -7.96 8.05
CA PRO A 174 -5.18 -7.29 9.22
C PRO A 174 -4.41 -7.55 10.52
N LEU A 175 -3.54 -8.55 10.57
CA LEU A 175 -2.77 -8.91 11.76
C LEU A 175 -1.45 -8.15 11.84
N GLY A 176 -0.76 -8.07 10.70
CA GLY A 176 0.59 -7.55 10.60
C GLY A 176 0.68 -6.05 10.29
N LYS A 177 1.87 -5.65 9.91
CA LYS A 177 2.22 -4.27 9.55
C LYS A 177 1.49 -3.79 8.29
N LEU A 178 0.99 -4.69 7.45
CA LEU A 178 0.29 -4.37 6.21
C LEU A 178 -1.02 -3.60 6.44
N LYS A 179 -1.61 -3.65 7.64
CA LYS A 179 -2.73 -2.78 8.03
C LYS A 179 -2.41 -1.27 8.00
N HIS A 180 -1.12 -0.90 7.83
CA HIS A 180 -0.74 0.50 7.57
C HIS A 180 -1.43 1.09 6.34
N SER A 181 -1.82 0.28 5.37
CA SER A 181 -2.63 0.71 4.23
C SER A 181 -3.93 1.39 4.65
N LEU A 182 -4.59 0.86 5.70
CA LEU A 182 -5.79 1.46 6.27
C LEU A 182 -5.46 2.71 7.10
N TYR A 183 -4.46 2.61 7.96
CA TYR A 183 -4.06 3.72 8.83
C TYR A 183 -3.49 4.91 8.06
N PHE A 184 -2.93 4.69 6.89
CA PHE A 184 -2.47 5.76 6.00
C PHE A 184 -3.59 6.75 5.68
N PHE A 185 -4.76 6.26 5.27
CA PHE A 185 -5.89 7.14 4.92
C PHE A 185 -6.40 7.92 6.13
N ALA A 186 -6.53 7.26 7.28
CA ALA A 186 -6.95 7.92 8.51
C ALA A 186 -5.93 8.96 8.97
N ALA A 187 -4.64 8.65 8.94
CA ALA A 187 -3.58 9.58 9.31
C ALA A 187 -3.57 10.82 8.40
N ARG A 188 -3.73 10.63 7.09
CA ARG A 188 -3.80 11.74 6.14
C ARG A 188 -5.01 12.63 6.38
N TYR A 189 -6.17 12.04 6.65
CA TYR A 189 -7.35 12.79 7.02
C TYR A 189 -7.14 13.63 8.27
N HIS A 190 -6.64 13.01 9.36
CA HIS A 190 -6.40 13.70 10.62
C HIS A 190 -5.34 14.80 10.53
N LEU A 191 -4.24 14.55 9.81
CA LEU A 191 -3.22 15.57 9.56
C LEU A 191 -3.80 16.76 8.78
N GLY A 192 -4.56 16.48 7.71
CA GLY A 192 -5.23 17.51 6.93
C GLY A 192 -6.22 18.32 7.77
N PHE A 193 -6.99 17.65 8.65
CA PHE A 193 -7.88 18.30 9.57
C PHE A 193 -7.11 19.19 10.56
N PHE A 194 -6.09 18.65 11.23
CA PHE A 194 -5.30 19.35 12.25
C PHE A 194 -4.62 20.61 11.72
N TYR A 195 -3.89 20.49 10.62
CA TYR A 195 -3.18 21.62 10.01
C TYR A 195 -4.12 22.58 9.29
N GLY A 196 -5.23 22.04 8.70
CA GLY A 196 -6.25 22.86 8.07
C GLY A 196 -7.03 23.70 9.05
N TRP A 197 -7.38 23.15 10.20
CA TRP A 197 -8.04 23.91 11.27
C TRP A 197 -7.23 25.12 11.71
N ARG A 198 -5.90 24.97 11.80
CA ARG A 198 -4.94 26.01 12.19
C ARG A 198 -4.53 26.94 11.04
N GLY A 199 -5.02 26.72 9.81
CA GLY A 199 -4.67 27.52 8.64
C GLY A 199 -3.23 27.36 8.16
N ILE A 200 -2.55 26.26 8.55
CA ILE A 200 -1.17 25.95 8.14
C ILE A 200 -1.15 25.28 6.76
N TRP A 201 -2.13 24.43 6.46
CA TRP A 201 -2.27 23.75 5.18
C TRP A 201 -3.49 24.25 4.40
N PRO A 202 -3.41 24.28 3.05
CA PRO A 202 -2.20 24.10 2.23
C PRO A 202 -1.14 25.17 2.50
N GLU A 203 0.13 24.81 2.34
CA GLU A 203 1.22 25.77 2.44
C GLU A 203 1.00 26.88 1.40
N LYS A 204 0.97 28.12 1.85
CA LYS A 204 0.99 29.26 0.94
C LYS A 204 2.34 29.23 0.22
N SER A 205 2.33 29.30 -1.13
CA SER A 205 3.57 29.59 -1.85
C SER A 205 4.17 30.86 -1.21
N ARG A 206 5.36 30.73 -0.63
CA ARG A 206 6.15 31.95 -0.28
C ARG A 206 6.41 32.62 -1.60
N GLY A 207 5.59 33.61 -1.96
CA GLY A 207 6.01 34.59 -2.96
C GLY A 207 7.30 35.17 -2.42
N TYR A 208 8.38 34.98 -3.15
CA TYR A 208 9.56 35.81 -2.96
C TYR A 208 9.09 37.22 -3.29
N THR A 209 8.69 37.97 -2.27
CA THR A 209 8.69 39.43 -2.36
C THR A 209 10.16 39.80 -2.29
N GLU A 210 10.71 40.11 -3.47
CA GLU A 210 11.93 40.90 -3.62
C GLU A 210 11.76 42.26 -2.92
#